data_3f08952e0a9ab4cc90469863e3ab2418
#
_entry.id   3f08952e0a9ab4cc90469863e3ab2418
#
_cell.length_a   1.000
_cell.length_b   1.000
_cell.length_c   1.000
_cell.angle_alpha   90.00
_cell.angle_beta   90.00
_cell.angle_gamma   90.00
#
_symmetry.space_group_name_H-M   'P 1'
#
loop_
_entity.id
_entity.type
_entity.pdbx_description
1 polymer ?
#
loop_
_entity_poly.entity_id
_entity_poly.type
_entity_poly.pdbx_seq_one_letter_code
_entity_poly.pdbx_strand_id
1 'polypeptide(L)'
;MSQPTAQRDAKAAACAAGLILSEDPAALLDAWRFGLCQLIDDYETARRHDGAPAAAGLFEHPPESSGDGRFDAALAALAEHLARRDSWTPPAWAFEPHRYAQPWWFVSGPSSLRAMALVQSPLAFRKRGVFICDGDLTRV
;
A
#
# COMPACT_ATOMS: atom_id res chain seq x y z
N MET A 1 29.17 -11.58 -10.66
CA MET A 1 28.31 -10.42 -10.87
C MET A 1 27.14 -10.50 -9.91
N SER A 2 27.08 -9.58 -8.98
CA SER A 2 25.98 -9.59 -8.04
C SER A 2 24.72 -9.14 -8.76
N GLN A 3 23.67 -9.92 -8.63
CA GLN A 3 22.37 -9.47 -9.09
C GLN A 3 21.84 -8.40 -8.15
N PRO A 4 21.27 -7.33 -8.66
CA PRO A 4 20.61 -6.39 -7.78
C PRO A 4 19.50 -7.11 -7.04
N THR A 5 19.37 -6.85 -5.76
CA THR A 5 18.24 -7.35 -5.00
C THR A 5 16.97 -6.88 -5.72
N ALA A 6 16.14 -7.83 -6.12
CA ALA A 6 14.90 -7.50 -6.81
C ALA A 6 14.05 -6.61 -5.91
N GLN A 7 13.70 -5.43 -6.38
CA GLN A 7 12.81 -4.55 -5.68
C GLN A 7 11.42 -5.16 -5.68
N ARG A 8 10.73 -5.05 -4.55
CA ARG A 8 9.37 -5.52 -4.42
C ARG A 8 8.44 -4.62 -5.21
N ASP A 9 7.66 -5.21 -6.10
CA ASP A 9 6.59 -4.50 -6.80
C ASP A 9 5.24 -4.74 -6.10
N ALA A 10 4.18 -4.08 -6.61
CA ALA A 10 2.85 -4.21 -6.04
C ALA A 10 2.36 -5.66 -6.05
N LYS A 11 2.65 -6.39 -7.11
CA LYS A 11 2.26 -7.80 -7.23
C LYS A 11 2.93 -8.65 -6.15
N ALA A 12 4.23 -8.46 -5.93
CA ALA A 12 4.97 -9.17 -4.89
C ALA A 12 4.49 -8.79 -3.49
N ALA A 13 4.14 -7.53 -3.26
CA ALA A 13 3.59 -7.08 -1.99
C ALA A 13 2.26 -7.76 -1.66
N ALA A 14 1.38 -7.90 -2.66
CA ALA A 14 0.12 -8.61 -2.48
C ALA A 14 0.34 -10.09 -2.16
N CYS A 15 1.30 -10.74 -2.82
CA CYS A 15 1.65 -12.13 -2.53
C CYS A 15 2.18 -12.29 -1.10
N ALA A 16 3.07 -11.40 -0.65
CA ALA A 16 3.63 -11.46 0.69
C ALA A 16 2.53 -11.28 1.75
N ALA A 17 1.63 -10.32 1.55
CA ALA A 17 0.50 -10.12 2.43
C ALA A 17 -0.43 -11.34 2.45
N GLY A 18 -0.68 -11.93 1.28
CA GLY A 18 -1.51 -13.12 1.16
C GLY A 18 -0.97 -14.30 1.95
N LEU A 19 0.35 -14.50 1.95
CA LEU A 19 0.97 -15.56 2.75
C LEU A 19 0.79 -15.32 4.24
N ILE A 20 0.97 -14.09 4.70
CA ILE A 20 0.78 -13.74 6.11
C ILE A 20 -0.68 -13.98 6.53
N LEU A 21 -1.62 -13.50 5.72
CA LEU A 21 -3.05 -13.58 6.03
C LEU A 21 -3.60 -14.99 5.90
N SER A 22 -3.00 -15.84 5.07
CA SER A 22 -3.42 -17.24 4.96
C SER A 22 -3.07 -18.04 6.21
N GLU A 23 -2.00 -17.67 6.91
CA GLU A 23 -1.62 -18.29 8.17
C GLU A 23 -2.40 -17.72 9.35
N ASP A 24 -2.64 -16.40 9.34
CA ASP A 24 -3.39 -15.72 10.40
C ASP A 24 -4.21 -14.57 9.80
N PRO A 25 -5.51 -14.77 9.57
CA PRO A 25 -6.36 -13.70 9.03
C PRO A 25 -6.45 -12.45 9.90
N ALA A 26 -6.07 -12.53 11.18
CA ALA A 26 -6.04 -11.39 12.08
C ALA A 26 -4.74 -10.58 11.97
N ALA A 27 -3.74 -11.06 11.23
CA ALA A 27 -2.42 -10.44 11.11
C ALA A 27 -2.39 -9.31 10.07
N LEU A 28 -3.46 -8.51 9.98
CA LEU A 28 -3.57 -7.46 8.98
C LEU A 28 -2.52 -6.37 9.16
N LEU A 29 -2.15 -6.04 10.40
CA LEU A 29 -1.11 -5.07 10.66
C LEU A 29 0.27 -5.57 10.22
N ASP A 30 0.53 -6.86 10.38
CA ASP A 30 1.78 -7.46 9.88
C ASP A 30 1.81 -7.45 8.35
N ALA A 31 0.67 -7.73 7.71
CA ALA A 31 0.56 -7.61 6.25
C ALA A 31 0.86 -6.18 5.79
N TRP A 32 0.36 -5.17 6.52
CA TRP A 32 0.67 -3.77 6.26
C TRP A 32 2.18 -3.51 6.35
N ARG A 33 2.81 -3.93 7.45
CA ARG A 33 4.23 -3.67 7.68
C ARG A 33 5.14 -4.40 6.70
N PHE A 34 4.90 -5.69 6.49
CA PHE A 34 5.79 -6.53 5.66
C PHE A 34 5.40 -6.54 4.19
N GLY A 35 4.18 -6.14 3.86
CA GLY A 35 3.76 -6.00 2.47
C GLY A 35 3.87 -4.57 1.99
N LEU A 36 3.03 -3.68 2.52
CA LEU A 36 2.88 -2.33 2.00
C LEU A 36 4.04 -1.42 2.36
N CYS A 37 4.48 -1.41 3.61
CA CYS A 37 5.59 -0.54 4.01
C CYS A 37 6.90 -0.94 3.34
N GLN A 38 7.13 -2.23 3.10
CA GLN A 38 8.30 -2.67 2.35
C GLN A 38 8.24 -2.19 0.90
N LEU A 39 7.07 -2.22 0.29
CA LEU A 39 6.88 -1.69 -1.05
C LEU A 39 7.19 -0.19 -1.11
N ILE A 40 6.76 0.57 -0.09
CA ILE A 40 7.08 2.00 0.00
C ILE A 40 8.59 2.21 0.05
N ASP A 41 9.30 1.44 0.88
CA ASP A 41 10.76 1.54 0.97
C ASP A 41 11.42 1.29 -0.37
N ASP A 42 10.99 0.26 -1.08
CA ASP A 42 11.54 -0.07 -2.40
C ASP A 42 11.19 0.99 -3.43
N TYR A 43 9.99 1.55 -3.36
CA TYR A 43 9.58 2.66 -4.23
C TYR A 43 10.46 3.89 -3.99
N GLU A 44 10.65 4.28 -2.74
CA GLU A 44 11.47 5.46 -2.41
C GLU A 44 12.92 5.26 -2.84
N THR A 45 13.46 4.06 -2.69
CA THR A 45 14.80 3.73 -3.16
C THR A 45 14.89 3.87 -4.68
N ALA A 46 13.94 3.31 -5.42
CA ALA A 46 13.91 3.40 -6.88
C ALA A 46 13.77 4.86 -7.33
N ARG A 47 12.93 5.64 -6.65
CA ARG A 47 12.71 7.05 -6.99
C ARG A 47 13.98 7.87 -6.82
N ARG A 48 14.72 7.63 -5.73
CA ARG A 48 15.97 8.37 -5.46
C ARG A 48 17.08 8.02 -6.46
N HIS A 49 17.16 6.75 -6.88
CA HIS A 49 18.22 6.28 -7.76
C HIS A 49 17.91 6.46 -9.25
N ASP A 50 16.66 6.24 -9.64
CA ASP A 50 16.28 6.16 -11.04
C ASP A 50 15.17 7.13 -11.43
N GLY A 51 14.61 7.87 -10.48
CA GLY A 51 13.55 8.84 -10.71
C GLY A 51 12.14 8.26 -10.61
N ALA A 52 11.16 9.15 -10.53
CA ALA A 52 9.76 8.77 -10.33
C ALA A 52 9.20 7.89 -11.46
N PRO A 53 9.49 8.12 -12.75
CA PRO A 53 8.98 7.24 -13.80
C PRO A 53 9.42 5.78 -13.65
N ALA A 54 10.66 5.54 -13.25
CA ALA A 54 11.16 4.19 -13.01
C ALA A 54 10.50 3.56 -11.79
N ALA A 55 10.34 4.33 -10.71
CA ALA A 55 9.67 3.87 -9.50
C ALA A 55 8.20 3.53 -9.76
N ALA A 56 7.52 4.29 -10.63
CA ALA A 56 6.15 4.02 -11.03
C ALA A 56 5.97 2.61 -11.63
N GLY A 57 7.01 2.06 -12.24
CA GLY A 57 7.01 0.71 -12.79
C GLY A 57 6.74 -0.38 -11.76
N LEU A 58 6.99 -0.11 -10.48
CA LEU A 58 6.67 -1.06 -9.41
C LEU A 58 5.16 -1.30 -9.26
N PHE A 59 4.32 -0.42 -9.81
CA PHE A 59 2.87 -0.52 -9.78
C PHE A 59 2.27 -0.88 -11.14
N GLU A 60 3.07 -1.24 -12.12
CA GLU A 60 2.61 -1.48 -13.49
C GLU A 60 1.73 -2.72 -13.60
N HIS A 61 2.15 -3.82 -12.96
CA HIS A 61 1.44 -5.08 -13.06
C HIS A 61 0.33 -5.16 -12.00
N PRO A 62 -0.92 -5.47 -12.41
CA PRO A 62 -2.02 -5.61 -11.44
C PRO A 62 -1.71 -6.69 -10.40
N PRO A 63 -1.79 -6.37 -9.11
CA PRO A 63 -1.62 -7.38 -8.08
C PRO A 63 -2.86 -8.27 -7.99
N GLU A 64 -2.66 -9.53 -7.62
CA GLU A 64 -3.76 -10.42 -7.29
C GLU A 64 -4.29 -10.08 -5.90
N SER A 65 -5.49 -10.57 -5.56
CA SER A 65 -6.03 -10.35 -4.23
C SER A 65 -5.16 -10.99 -3.16
N SER A 66 -4.96 -10.27 -2.06
CA SER A 66 -4.28 -10.81 -0.88
C SER A 66 -5.17 -11.75 -0.07
N GLY A 67 -6.46 -11.82 -0.40
CA GLY A 67 -7.46 -12.50 0.41
C GLY A 67 -8.18 -11.60 1.40
N ASP A 68 -7.75 -10.35 1.56
CA ASP A 68 -8.41 -9.36 2.42
C ASP A 68 -8.62 -8.07 1.64
N GLY A 69 -9.90 -7.70 1.48
CA GLY A 69 -10.26 -6.49 0.72
C GLY A 69 -9.72 -5.19 1.33
N ARG A 70 -9.45 -5.16 2.62
CA ARG A 70 -8.88 -3.98 3.28
C ARG A 70 -7.44 -3.77 2.85
N PHE A 71 -6.65 -4.82 2.78
CA PHE A 71 -5.29 -4.74 2.26
C PHE A 71 -5.29 -4.39 0.77
N ASP A 72 -6.17 -5.02 0.01
CA ASP A 72 -6.28 -4.75 -1.43
C ASP A 72 -6.65 -3.28 -1.68
N ALA A 73 -7.53 -2.71 -0.87
CA ALA A 73 -7.88 -1.30 -0.94
C ALA A 73 -6.68 -0.41 -0.58
N ALA A 74 -5.93 -0.77 0.45
CA ALA A 74 -4.75 -0.01 0.87
C ALA A 74 -3.67 0.00 -0.20
N LEU A 75 -3.46 -1.12 -0.89
CA LEU A 75 -2.48 -1.20 -1.97
C LEU A 75 -2.86 -0.30 -3.14
N ALA A 76 -4.14 -0.30 -3.50
CA ALA A 76 -4.64 0.61 -4.54
C ALA A 76 -4.51 2.08 -4.12
N ALA A 77 -4.82 2.38 -2.85
CA ALA A 77 -4.68 3.72 -2.30
C ALA A 77 -3.23 4.20 -2.37
N LEU A 78 -2.28 3.32 -2.05
CA LEU A 78 -0.86 3.65 -2.14
C LEU A 78 -0.46 4.00 -3.56
N ALA A 79 -0.88 3.21 -4.54
CA ALA A 79 -0.58 3.47 -5.95
C ALA A 79 -1.06 4.85 -6.37
N GLU A 80 -2.30 5.19 -6.06
CA GLU A 80 -2.85 6.50 -6.42
C GLU A 80 -2.17 7.63 -5.65
N HIS A 81 -1.92 7.45 -4.36
CA HIS A 81 -1.27 8.45 -3.52
C HIS A 81 0.12 8.82 -4.06
N LEU A 82 0.95 7.82 -4.35
CA LEU A 82 2.29 8.04 -4.85
C LEU A 82 2.26 8.65 -6.25
N ALA A 83 1.34 8.20 -7.09
CA ALA A 83 1.17 8.74 -8.44
C ALA A 83 0.86 10.24 -8.41
N ARG A 84 -0.05 10.66 -7.54
CA ARG A 84 -0.40 12.07 -7.42
C ARG A 84 0.72 12.90 -6.81
N ARG A 85 1.39 12.35 -5.80
CA ARG A 85 2.52 13.03 -5.16
C ARG A 85 3.67 13.27 -6.15
N ASP A 86 3.98 12.25 -6.96
CA ASP A 86 5.16 12.25 -7.83
C ASP A 86 4.82 12.47 -9.30
N SER A 87 3.58 12.81 -9.61
CA SER A 87 3.12 13.25 -10.95
C SER A 87 3.26 12.20 -12.04
N TRP A 88 2.90 10.94 -11.72
CA TRP A 88 2.73 9.92 -12.75
C TRP A 88 1.28 9.44 -12.79
N THR A 89 0.90 8.75 -13.86
CA THR A 89 -0.48 8.31 -14.06
C THR A 89 -0.80 7.10 -13.17
N PRO A 90 -1.83 7.19 -12.31
CA PRO A 90 -2.23 6.03 -11.51
C PRO A 90 -2.66 4.87 -12.42
N PRO A 91 -2.33 3.62 -12.05
CA PRO A 91 -2.73 2.48 -12.86
C PRO A 91 -4.23 2.23 -12.79
N ALA A 92 -4.81 1.75 -13.88
CA ALA A 92 -6.25 1.50 -13.95
C ALA A 92 -6.73 0.51 -12.89
N TRP A 93 -5.91 -0.50 -12.54
CA TRP A 93 -6.30 -1.50 -11.55
C TRP A 93 -6.58 -0.89 -10.17
N ALA A 94 -5.99 0.25 -9.85
CA ALA A 94 -6.19 0.91 -8.55
C ALA A 94 -7.64 1.40 -8.36
N PHE A 95 -8.38 1.54 -9.43
CA PHE A 95 -9.76 2.05 -9.40
C PHE A 95 -10.82 0.96 -9.57
N GLU A 96 -10.44 -0.30 -9.53
CA GLU A 96 -11.39 -1.40 -9.58
C GLU A 96 -12.30 -1.38 -8.34
N PRO A 97 -13.63 -1.67 -8.50
CA PRO A 97 -14.58 -1.51 -7.40
C PRO A 97 -14.24 -2.30 -6.12
N HIS A 98 -13.63 -3.48 -6.25
CA HIS A 98 -13.27 -4.30 -5.08
C HIS A 98 -12.10 -3.73 -4.27
N ARG A 99 -11.47 -2.65 -4.76
CA ARG A 99 -10.36 -2.01 -4.06
C ARG A 99 -10.80 -0.83 -3.18
N TYR A 100 -12.02 -0.90 -2.70
CA TYR A 100 -12.58 0.04 -1.72
C TYR A 100 -13.01 -0.76 -0.50
N ALA A 101 -12.42 -0.45 0.66
CA ALA A 101 -12.60 -1.26 1.86
C ALA A 101 -14.00 -1.11 2.45
N GLN A 102 -14.61 -2.25 2.77
CA GLN A 102 -15.82 -2.30 3.56
C GLN A 102 -15.73 -3.52 4.47
N PRO A 103 -15.75 -3.36 5.77
CA PRO A 103 -15.88 -2.09 6.51
C PRO A 103 -14.61 -1.23 6.45
N TRP A 104 -14.73 0.02 6.89
CA TRP A 104 -13.57 0.92 7.00
C TRP A 104 -12.50 0.32 7.89
N TRP A 105 -11.25 0.61 7.53
CA TRP A 105 -10.08 0.12 8.26
C TRP A 105 -9.28 1.29 8.81
N PHE A 106 -9.13 1.32 10.13
CA PHE A 106 -8.23 2.23 10.83
C PHE A 106 -6.95 1.46 11.14
N VAL A 107 -5.88 1.76 10.40
CA VAL A 107 -4.65 0.96 10.45
C VAL A 107 -3.98 1.02 11.82
N SER A 108 -3.96 2.20 12.45
CA SER A 108 -3.39 2.38 13.78
C SER A 108 -4.41 2.04 14.87
N GLY A 109 -4.67 0.82 15.12
CA GLY A 109 -5.58 0.21 16.08
C GLY A 109 -6.24 1.01 17.22
N PRO A 110 -5.53 1.82 18.04
CA PRO A 110 -6.18 2.48 19.18
C PRO A 110 -7.31 3.41 18.76
N SER A 111 -8.46 3.27 19.40
CA SER A 111 -9.63 4.10 19.10
C SER A 111 -9.38 5.59 19.33
N SER A 112 -8.45 5.92 20.24
CA SER A 112 -8.05 7.30 20.50
C SER A 112 -7.40 8.00 19.30
N LEU A 113 -6.88 7.23 18.33
CA LEU A 113 -6.24 7.78 17.14
C LEU A 113 -7.19 7.88 15.94
N ARG A 114 -8.44 7.43 16.07
CA ARG A 114 -9.37 7.42 14.93
C ARG A 114 -9.69 8.81 14.41
N ALA A 115 -9.92 9.77 15.31
CA ALA A 115 -10.20 11.15 14.91
C ALA A 115 -9.01 11.75 14.16
N MET A 116 -7.79 11.48 14.62
CA MET A 116 -6.58 11.93 13.97
C MET A 116 -6.44 11.29 12.57
N ALA A 117 -6.70 9.99 12.46
CA ALA A 117 -6.64 9.28 11.18
C ALA A 117 -7.66 9.83 10.18
N LEU A 118 -8.85 10.18 10.63
CA LEU A 118 -9.86 10.78 9.76
C LEU A 118 -9.41 12.12 9.16
N VAL A 119 -8.61 12.87 9.92
CA VAL A 119 -8.11 14.19 9.48
C VAL A 119 -6.83 14.05 8.64
N GLN A 120 -5.92 13.18 9.06
CA GLN A 120 -4.59 13.08 8.46
C GLN A 120 -4.54 12.20 7.21
N SER A 121 -5.51 11.31 7.01
CA SER A 121 -5.45 10.36 5.88
C SER A 121 -5.39 11.10 4.55
N PRO A 122 -4.43 10.75 3.68
CA PRO A 122 -4.43 11.24 2.31
C PRO A 122 -5.73 10.85 1.59
N LEU A 123 -6.15 11.68 0.64
CA LEU A 123 -7.41 11.48 -0.05
C LEU A 123 -7.54 10.08 -0.68
N ALA A 124 -6.47 9.59 -1.30
CA ALA A 124 -6.47 8.27 -1.94
C ALA A 124 -6.82 7.15 -0.97
N PHE A 125 -6.34 7.23 0.27
CA PHE A 125 -6.66 6.27 1.31
C PHE A 125 -8.06 6.49 1.86
N ARG A 126 -8.38 7.74 2.21
CA ARG A 126 -9.66 8.08 2.81
C ARG A 126 -10.84 7.68 1.95
N LYS A 127 -10.80 7.97 0.66
CA LYS A 127 -11.91 7.64 -0.25
C LYS A 127 -12.09 6.11 -0.42
N ARG A 128 -11.07 5.32 -0.12
CA ARG A 128 -11.16 3.85 -0.16
C ARG A 128 -11.50 3.24 1.20
N GLY A 129 -11.77 4.06 2.20
CA GLY A 129 -12.13 3.58 3.53
C GLY A 129 -10.95 3.08 4.35
N VAL A 130 -9.73 3.47 3.99
CA VAL A 130 -8.51 3.15 4.73
C VAL A 130 -8.01 4.42 5.40
N PHE A 131 -7.97 4.42 6.73
CA PHE A 131 -7.63 5.60 7.51
C PHE A 131 -6.29 5.39 8.22
N ILE A 132 -5.37 6.31 7.99
CA ILE A 132 -4.00 6.24 8.49
C ILE A 132 -3.61 7.55 9.18
N CYS A 133 -2.65 7.45 10.11
CA CYS A 133 -2.03 8.62 10.72
C CYS A 133 -0.71 8.92 10.03
N ASP A 134 -0.17 10.11 10.27
CA ASP A 134 1.19 10.45 9.82
C ASP A 134 2.16 9.41 10.38
N GLY A 135 3.03 8.92 9.55
CA GLY A 135 3.99 7.90 9.92
C GLY A 135 3.56 6.46 9.67
N ASP A 136 2.27 6.20 9.42
CA ASP A 136 1.82 4.83 9.11
C ASP A 136 2.39 4.31 7.78
N LEU A 137 2.81 5.22 6.91
CA LEU A 137 3.44 4.87 5.64
C LEU A 137 4.96 4.69 5.77
N THR A 138 5.50 4.83 6.96
CA THR A 138 6.92 4.62 7.21
C THR A 138 7.13 3.39 8.07
N ARG A 139 8.25 2.73 7.84
CA ARG A 139 8.67 1.56 8.60
C ARG A 139 9.59 1.97 9.73
N VAL A 140 9.03 2.32 10.82
CA VAL A 140 9.82 2.74 11.98
C VAL A 140 9.70 1.73 13.09
#